data_8bf5de48deb42700420d5a1699bf4409
#
_entry.id   8bf5de48deb42700420d5a1699bf4409
#
_cell.length_a   1.000
_cell.length_b   1.000
_cell.length_c   1.000
_cell.angle_alpha   90.00
_cell.angle_beta   90.00
_cell.angle_gamma   90.00
#
_symmetry.space_group_name_H-M   'P 1'
#
loop_
_entity.id
_entity.type
_entity.pdbx_description
1 polymer ?
#
loop_
_entity_poly.entity_id
_entity_poly.type
_entity_poly.pdbx_seq_one_letter_code
_entity_poly.pdbx_strand_id
1 'polypeptide(L)'
;MIMHLTKDNFDSVTSSGLVLVDFWATWCGPCRMQAPILEEFDKQMEGRVKVCKLDVDQVPSVAQRFGVMSIPTLIAFKDGEQIGKEVGVTSCEELIRMFG
;
A
#
# COMPACT_ATOMS: atom_id res chain seq x y z
N MET A 1 -2.15 -7.66 10.58
CA MET A 1 -3.27 -7.99 9.69
C MET A 1 -3.40 -6.95 8.59
N ILE A 2 -3.53 -7.40 7.35
CA ILE A 2 -3.62 -6.51 6.18
C ILE A 2 -5.08 -6.12 5.96
N MET A 3 -5.34 -4.81 5.91
CA MET A 3 -6.67 -4.26 5.73
C MET A 3 -6.94 -3.96 4.26
N HIS A 4 -8.14 -4.32 3.78
CA HIS A 4 -8.56 -3.98 2.42
C HIS A 4 -9.31 -2.67 2.43
N LEU A 5 -8.81 -1.70 1.66
CA LEU A 5 -9.39 -0.36 1.62
C LEU A 5 -10.52 -0.25 0.59
N THR A 6 -11.46 0.62 0.91
CA THR A 6 -12.58 0.96 0.04
C THR A 6 -12.55 2.47 -0.22
N LYS A 7 -13.39 2.91 -1.14
CA LYS A 7 -13.58 4.33 -1.39
C LYS A 7 -14.00 5.06 -0.10
N ASP A 8 -14.77 4.40 0.75
CA ASP A 8 -15.35 5.02 1.93
C ASP A 8 -14.41 5.08 3.12
N ASN A 9 -13.45 4.14 3.24
CA ASN A 9 -12.57 4.11 4.41
C ASN A 9 -11.13 4.60 4.13
N PHE A 10 -10.79 4.86 2.87
CA PHE A 10 -9.42 5.20 2.50
C PHE A 10 -8.88 6.39 3.31
N ASP A 11 -9.61 7.50 3.28
CA ASP A 11 -9.14 8.73 3.93
C ASP A 11 -9.06 8.59 5.45
N SER A 12 -10.05 7.95 6.08
CA SER A 12 -10.02 7.76 7.53
C SER A 12 -8.88 6.86 7.97
N VAL A 13 -8.61 5.79 7.22
CA VAL A 13 -7.53 4.86 7.58
C VAL A 13 -6.15 5.48 7.39
N THR A 14 -5.94 6.25 6.31
CA THR A 14 -4.63 6.83 6.02
C THR A 14 -4.36 8.13 6.77
N SER A 15 -5.36 8.70 7.45
CA SER A 15 -5.28 10.03 8.06
C SER A 15 -4.38 10.11 9.30
N SER A 16 -4.07 9.01 9.95
CA SER A 16 -3.25 9.04 11.16
C SER A 16 -2.27 7.88 11.21
N GLY A 17 -1.08 8.16 11.76
CA GLY A 17 -0.02 7.18 11.93
C GLY A 17 0.68 6.83 10.64
N LEU A 18 1.47 5.77 10.68
CA LEU A 18 2.20 5.27 9.51
C LEU A 18 1.35 4.21 8.81
N VAL A 19 1.16 4.39 7.51
CA VAL A 19 0.30 3.51 6.70
C VAL A 19 0.99 3.20 5.37
N LEU A 20 1.02 1.91 5.01
CA LEU A 20 1.48 1.48 3.68
C LEU A 20 0.27 0.99 2.90
N VAL A 21 0.11 1.47 1.67
CA VAL A 21 -0.97 1.01 0.78
C VAL A 21 -0.37 0.36 -0.46
N ASP A 22 -0.75 -0.91 -0.70
CA ASP A 22 -0.40 -1.66 -1.90
C ASP A 22 -1.56 -1.57 -2.89
N PHE A 23 -1.37 -0.84 -3.99
CA PHE A 23 -2.33 -0.76 -5.09
C PHE A 23 -2.10 -1.95 -6.01
N TRP A 24 -3.09 -2.82 -6.14
CA TRP A 24 -2.95 -4.11 -6.82
C TRP A 24 -4.21 -4.47 -7.62
N ALA A 25 -4.14 -5.56 -8.39
CA ALA A 25 -5.30 -6.14 -9.07
C ALA A 25 -5.18 -7.66 -9.10
N THR A 26 -6.30 -8.34 -9.23
CA THR A 26 -6.35 -9.82 -9.21
C THR A 26 -5.63 -10.45 -10.40
N TRP A 27 -5.61 -9.77 -11.54
CA TRP A 27 -5.00 -10.28 -12.80
C TRP A 27 -3.50 -9.96 -12.92
N CYS A 28 -2.93 -9.32 -11.95
CA CYS A 28 -1.56 -8.79 -12.01
C CYS A 28 -0.54 -9.81 -11.47
N GLY A 29 0.31 -10.34 -12.36
CA GLY A 29 1.35 -11.28 -11.97
C GLY A 29 2.35 -10.72 -10.95
N PRO A 30 2.95 -9.54 -11.21
CA PRO A 30 3.88 -8.92 -10.24
C PRO A 30 3.23 -8.65 -8.88
N CYS A 31 1.93 -8.37 -8.84
CA CYS A 31 1.21 -8.18 -7.57
C CYS A 31 1.21 -9.45 -6.73
N ARG A 32 1.17 -10.63 -7.37
CA ARG A 32 1.26 -11.92 -6.66
C ARG A 32 2.63 -12.11 -6.03
N MET A 33 3.68 -11.60 -6.67
CA MET A 33 5.03 -11.62 -6.11
C MET A 33 5.16 -10.66 -4.94
N GLN A 34 4.44 -9.54 -4.98
CA GLN A 34 4.44 -8.55 -3.91
C GLN A 34 3.74 -9.07 -2.65
N ALA A 35 2.73 -9.92 -2.81
CA ALA A 35 1.88 -10.36 -1.68
C ALA A 35 2.67 -10.98 -0.52
N PRO A 36 3.56 -11.97 -0.73
CA PRO A 36 4.32 -12.54 0.39
C PRO A 36 5.30 -11.54 1.01
N ILE A 37 5.84 -10.62 0.22
CA ILE A 37 6.72 -9.56 0.73
C ILE A 37 5.92 -8.64 1.66
N LEU A 38 4.70 -8.31 1.27
CA LEU A 38 3.81 -7.46 2.07
C LEU A 38 3.46 -8.13 3.40
N GLU A 39 3.21 -9.45 3.38
CA GLU A 39 2.95 -10.22 4.59
C GLU A 39 4.13 -10.18 5.54
N GLU A 40 5.34 -10.35 5.03
CA GLU A 40 6.56 -10.29 5.83
C GLU A 40 6.76 -8.90 6.44
N PHE A 41 6.54 -7.85 5.64
CA PHE A 41 6.62 -6.47 6.12
C PHE A 41 5.60 -6.23 7.23
N ASP A 42 4.37 -6.71 7.05
CA ASP A 42 3.31 -6.56 8.04
C ASP A 42 3.72 -7.18 9.38
N LYS A 43 4.32 -8.36 9.35
CA LYS A 43 4.80 -9.02 10.56
C LYS A 43 5.91 -8.22 11.25
N GLN A 44 6.89 -7.75 10.47
CA GLN A 44 8.02 -7.02 11.03
C GLN A 44 7.63 -5.67 11.61
N MET A 45 6.62 -5.04 11.01
CA MET A 45 6.21 -3.69 11.40
C MET A 45 4.91 -3.66 12.20
N GLU A 46 4.47 -4.80 12.70
CA GLU A 46 3.25 -4.92 13.47
C GLU A 46 3.27 -3.96 14.66
N GLY A 47 2.19 -3.20 14.84
CA GLY A 47 2.08 -2.19 15.88
C GLY A 47 2.71 -0.85 15.52
N ARG A 48 3.46 -0.76 14.41
CA ARG A 48 4.13 0.47 13.98
C ARG A 48 3.56 1.01 12.68
N VAL A 49 3.32 0.13 11.70
CA VAL A 49 2.80 0.52 10.39
C VAL A 49 1.55 -0.27 10.11
N LYS A 50 0.50 0.42 9.73
CA LYS A 50 -0.76 -0.17 9.27
C LYS A 50 -0.56 -0.56 7.80
N VAL A 51 -0.73 -1.83 7.48
CA VAL A 51 -0.54 -2.33 6.11
C VAL A 51 -1.89 -2.55 5.47
N CYS A 52 -2.07 -1.97 4.28
CA CYS A 52 -3.34 -1.98 3.56
C CYS A 52 -3.15 -2.38 2.12
N LYS A 53 -4.23 -2.91 1.51
CA LYS A 53 -4.30 -3.22 0.08
C LYS A 53 -5.50 -2.49 -0.52
N LEU A 54 -5.34 -2.03 -1.76
CA LEU A 54 -6.41 -1.39 -2.50
C LEU A 54 -6.46 -1.98 -3.90
N ASP A 55 -7.59 -2.64 -4.22
CA ASP A 55 -7.82 -3.21 -5.55
C ASP A 55 -8.21 -2.08 -6.51
N VAL A 56 -7.37 -1.80 -7.50
CA VAL A 56 -7.57 -0.67 -8.41
C VAL A 56 -8.80 -0.84 -9.30
N ASP A 57 -9.25 -2.07 -9.51
CA ASP A 57 -10.45 -2.33 -10.30
C ASP A 57 -11.72 -2.04 -9.50
N GLN A 58 -11.68 -2.24 -8.18
CA GLN A 58 -12.81 -1.96 -7.32
C GLN A 58 -12.85 -0.51 -6.84
N VAL A 59 -11.69 0.13 -6.73
CA VAL A 59 -11.60 1.51 -6.23
C VAL A 59 -10.78 2.37 -7.18
N PRO A 60 -11.23 2.51 -8.45
CA PRO A 60 -10.45 3.24 -9.46
C PRO A 60 -10.29 4.73 -9.15
N SER A 61 -11.24 5.34 -8.46
CA SER A 61 -11.18 6.77 -8.15
C SER A 61 -9.97 7.11 -7.27
N VAL A 62 -9.64 6.27 -6.30
CA VAL A 62 -8.50 6.50 -5.42
C VAL A 62 -7.19 6.24 -6.17
N ALA A 63 -7.13 5.18 -6.99
CA ALA A 63 -5.96 4.91 -7.82
C ALA A 63 -5.65 6.10 -8.74
N GLN A 64 -6.68 6.67 -9.38
CA GLN A 64 -6.52 7.84 -10.23
C GLN A 64 -6.05 9.06 -9.45
N ARG A 65 -6.59 9.26 -8.26
CA ARG A 65 -6.23 10.38 -7.37
C ARG A 65 -4.73 10.41 -7.07
N PHE A 66 -4.11 9.24 -6.93
CA PHE A 66 -2.68 9.14 -6.64
C PHE A 66 -1.82 8.87 -7.86
N GLY A 67 -2.41 8.95 -9.06
CA GLY A 67 -1.67 8.78 -10.29
C GLY A 67 -1.09 7.39 -10.48
N VAL A 68 -1.78 6.36 -9.99
CA VAL A 68 -1.32 4.98 -10.12
C VAL A 68 -1.55 4.52 -11.55
N MET A 69 -0.47 4.36 -12.32
CA MET A 69 -0.49 3.97 -13.73
C MET A 69 -0.04 2.52 -13.90
N SER A 70 0.78 2.02 -13.00
CA SER A 70 1.31 0.66 -13.04
C SER A 70 1.10 0.01 -11.68
N ILE A 71 0.93 -1.31 -11.66
CA ILE A 71 0.75 -2.05 -10.42
C ILE A 71 1.73 -3.23 -10.35
N PRO A 72 2.18 -3.58 -9.14
CA PRO A 72 1.85 -2.94 -7.88
C PRO A 72 2.50 -1.56 -7.74
N THR A 73 1.82 -0.67 -7.02
CA THR A 73 2.40 0.60 -6.58
C THR A 73 2.23 0.65 -5.06
N LEU A 74 3.32 0.94 -4.36
CA LEU A 74 3.34 1.02 -2.90
C LEU A 74 3.47 2.49 -2.50
N ILE A 75 2.52 2.99 -1.71
CA ILE A 75 2.57 4.37 -1.23
C ILE A 75 2.57 4.38 0.29
N ALA A 76 3.52 5.12 0.86
CA ALA A 76 3.64 5.28 2.30
C ALA A 76 3.04 6.62 2.73
N PHE A 77 2.28 6.59 3.82
CA PHE A 77 1.65 7.78 4.40
C PHE A 77 2.08 7.95 5.84
N LYS A 78 2.18 9.20 6.26
CA LYS A 78 2.37 9.56 7.67
C LYS A 78 1.38 10.66 8.00
N ASP A 79 0.45 10.37 8.90
CA ASP A 79 -0.59 11.30 9.33
C ASP A 79 -1.31 11.97 8.14
N GLY A 80 -1.67 11.14 7.16
CA GLY A 80 -2.40 11.56 5.97
C GLY A 80 -1.54 12.12 4.84
N GLU A 81 -0.26 12.32 5.07
CA GLU A 81 0.66 12.88 4.07
C GLU A 81 1.45 11.77 3.39
N GLN A 82 1.51 11.81 2.07
CA GLN A 82 2.31 10.87 1.30
C GLN A 82 3.79 11.16 1.52
N ILE A 83 4.52 10.16 2.02
CA ILE A 83 5.96 10.30 2.31
C ILE A 83 6.84 9.47 1.39
N GLY A 84 6.27 8.55 0.61
CA GLY A 84 7.05 7.74 -0.31
C GLY A 84 6.17 7.00 -1.30
N LYS A 85 6.75 6.65 -2.45
CA LYS A 85 6.06 5.93 -3.51
C LYS A 85 7.06 5.05 -4.27
N GLU A 86 6.75 3.78 -4.42
CA GLU A 86 7.54 2.84 -5.20
C GLU A 86 6.65 2.14 -6.21
N VAL A 87 7.11 2.03 -7.45
CA VAL A 87 6.37 1.39 -8.54
C VAL A 87 7.05 0.06 -8.87
N GLY A 88 6.26 -1.01 -8.96
CA GLY A 88 6.74 -2.35 -9.22
C GLY A 88 7.03 -3.11 -7.94
N VAL A 89 7.46 -4.37 -8.08
CA VAL A 89 7.75 -5.23 -6.93
C VAL A 89 8.85 -4.60 -6.08
N THR A 90 8.53 -4.38 -4.82
CA THR A 90 9.38 -3.66 -3.87
C THR A 90 9.75 -4.60 -2.73
N SER A 91 11.05 -4.72 -2.42
CA SER A 91 11.53 -5.63 -1.39
C SER A 91 11.13 -5.16 0.00
N CYS A 92 11.15 -6.08 0.96
CA CYS A 92 10.84 -5.75 2.35
C CYS A 92 11.77 -4.64 2.89
N GLU A 93 13.07 -4.73 2.56
CA GLU A 93 14.04 -3.70 2.97
C GLU A 93 13.70 -2.33 2.39
N GLU A 94 13.30 -2.30 1.12
CA GLU A 94 12.88 -1.04 0.49
C GLU A 94 11.62 -0.48 1.12
N LEU A 95 10.66 -1.34 1.45
CA LEU A 95 9.44 -0.92 2.14
C LEU A 95 9.77 -0.31 3.50
N ILE A 96 10.69 -0.93 4.25
CA ILE A 96 11.10 -0.40 5.55
C ILE A 96 11.72 1.00 5.39
N ARG A 97 12.54 1.20 4.36
CA ARG A 97 13.19 2.48 4.10
C ARG A 97 12.21 3.59 3.77
N MET A 98 11.03 3.25 3.23
CA MET A 98 10.01 4.26 2.95
C MET A 98 9.53 4.99 4.20
N PHE A 99 9.70 4.39 5.36
CA PHE A 99 9.25 4.94 6.64
C PHE A 99 10.40 5.52 7.49
N GLY A 100 11.53 5.66 6.89
CA GLY A 100 12.70 6.23 7.55
C GLY A 100 13.56 5.22 8.21
#